data_a660dbf8cfcda2ef2b1b5908c7f205a6
#
_entry.id   a660dbf8cfcda2ef2b1b5908c7f205a6
#
_cell.length_a   1.000
_cell.length_b   1.000
_cell.length_c   1.000
_cell.angle_alpha   90.00
_cell.angle_beta   90.00
_cell.angle_gamma   90.00
#
_symmetry.space_group_name_H-M   'P 1'
#
loop_
_entity.id
_entity.type
_entity.pdbx_description
1 polymer ?
#
loop_
_entity_poly.entity_id
_entity_poly.type
_entity_poly.pdbx_seq_one_letter_code
_entity_poly.pdbx_strand_id
1 'polypeptide(L)'
;CGKYVLCTDLGTDTLYIYDRELNLKNTAKVPEGYGIRHIVFSKDGKYIYAINELAPSVSVFEWKNAMANYLNTVKLTETEGATGAAIRLSKDGKFMYCSVRGENALYVLRADGANLTAEQKTDCGGDSPRDINIIDNEFLVGCNENSDNVTVFSLQNEEKIIKTAEIKLPKPLCCLV
;
A
#
# COMPACT_ATOMS: atom_id res chain seq x y z
N CYS A 1 -8.84 0.66 16.11
CA CYS A 1 -9.50 0.78 17.43
C CYS A 1 -9.35 2.18 18.07
N GLY A 2 -8.67 3.12 17.40
CA GLY A 2 -8.49 4.50 17.86
C GLY A 2 -7.68 4.65 19.16
N LYS A 3 -6.87 3.65 19.54
CA LYS A 3 -6.03 3.72 20.74
C LYS A 3 -4.61 4.23 20.47
N TYR A 4 -4.13 4.06 19.25
CA TYR A 4 -2.76 4.39 18.86
C TYR A 4 -2.74 5.20 17.57
N VAL A 5 -1.72 6.03 17.43
CA VAL A 5 -1.35 6.73 16.19
C VAL A 5 -0.08 6.08 15.67
N LEU A 6 -0.09 5.62 14.42
CA LEU A 6 1.06 5.04 13.75
C LEU A 6 1.57 6.02 12.70
N CYS A 7 2.88 6.26 12.70
CA CYS A 7 3.55 7.15 11.76
C CYS A 7 4.72 6.43 11.11
N THR A 8 4.76 6.41 9.79
CA THR A 8 5.88 5.89 9.02
C THR A 8 6.89 7.00 8.76
N ASP A 9 8.16 6.70 8.93
CA ASP A 9 9.28 7.56 8.56
C ASP A 9 10.16 6.84 7.54
N LEU A 10 10.07 7.32 6.30
CA LEU A 10 10.79 6.78 5.16
C LEU A 10 12.31 6.91 5.34
N GLY A 11 12.76 8.07 5.85
CA GLY A 11 14.20 8.39 5.98
C GLY A 11 14.92 7.56 7.03
N THR A 12 14.20 7.04 8.02
CA THR A 12 14.78 6.20 9.10
C THR A 12 14.33 4.75 9.06
N ASP A 13 13.59 4.34 8.01
CA ASP A 13 13.02 2.98 7.86
C ASP A 13 12.16 2.56 9.04
N THR A 14 11.48 3.51 9.70
CA THR A 14 10.88 3.28 11.01
C THR A 14 9.36 3.51 11.01
N LEU A 15 8.65 2.58 11.64
CA LEU A 15 7.26 2.74 12.05
C LEU A 15 7.25 3.17 13.52
N TYR A 16 6.77 4.38 13.80
CA TYR A 16 6.58 4.92 15.14
C TYR A 16 5.16 4.64 15.62
N ILE A 17 5.02 4.27 16.89
CA ILE A 17 3.75 3.94 17.53
C ILE A 17 3.57 4.83 18.74
N TYR A 18 2.54 5.68 18.72
CA TYR A 18 2.21 6.64 19.77
C TYR A 18 0.86 6.29 20.40
N ASP A 19 0.64 6.73 21.66
CA ASP A 19 -0.70 6.79 22.22
C ASP A 19 -1.48 8.00 21.67
N ARG A 20 -2.70 8.23 22.17
CA ARG A 20 -3.56 9.35 21.72
C ARG A 20 -3.05 10.71 22.18
N GLU A 21 -2.24 10.75 23.22
CA GLU A 21 -1.56 11.93 23.75
C GLU A 21 -0.21 12.19 23.06
N LEU A 22 0.10 11.43 22.01
CA LEU A 22 1.34 11.45 21.22
C LEU A 22 2.60 11.11 22.02
N ASN A 23 2.48 10.36 23.11
CA ASN A 23 3.64 9.79 23.77
C ASN A 23 4.11 8.54 22.99
N LEU A 24 5.39 8.48 22.68
CA LEU A 24 5.98 7.33 22.01
C LEU A 24 5.87 6.07 22.87
N LYS A 25 5.29 5.02 22.33
CA LYS A 25 5.14 3.71 22.99
C LYS A 25 6.13 2.69 22.48
N ASN A 26 6.36 2.66 21.17
CA ASN A 26 7.25 1.70 20.54
C ASN A 26 7.70 2.17 19.16
N THR A 27 8.68 1.46 18.60
CA THR A 27 9.12 1.60 17.21
C THR A 27 9.33 0.21 16.61
N ALA A 28 9.16 0.09 15.30
CA ALA A 28 9.53 -1.09 14.53
C ALA A 28 10.25 -0.65 13.25
N LYS A 29 11.14 -1.50 12.74
CA LYS A 29 11.92 -1.18 11.53
C LYS A 29 11.65 -2.16 10.41
N VAL A 30 11.66 -1.65 9.18
CA VAL A 30 11.89 -2.44 7.97
C VAL A 30 13.40 -2.57 7.75
N PRO A 31 13.88 -3.45 6.84
CA PRO A 31 15.29 -3.49 6.47
C PRO A 31 15.80 -2.11 6.01
N GLU A 32 17.07 -1.84 6.27
CA GLU A 32 17.73 -0.57 5.94
C GLU A 32 17.63 -0.26 4.43
N GLY A 33 17.27 0.99 4.12
CA GLY A 33 17.11 1.48 2.74
C GLY A 33 15.78 1.09 2.08
N TYR A 34 14.84 0.50 2.79
CA TYR A 34 13.55 0.10 2.20
C TYR A 34 12.56 1.27 2.11
N GLY A 35 12.62 2.25 3.02
CA GLY A 35 11.79 3.44 2.99
C GLY A 35 10.32 3.17 3.22
N ILE A 36 9.95 2.79 4.44
CA ILE A 36 8.55 2.53 4.81
C ILE A 36 7.66 3.75 4.54
N ARG A 37 6.52 3.57 3.81
CA ARG A 37 5.70 4.70 3.35
C ARG A 37 4.25 4.67 3.84
N HIS A 38 3.40 3.83 3.28
CA HIS A 38 2.00 3.68 3.69
C HIS A 38 1.78 2.33 4.38
N ILE A 39 0.80 2.29 5.28
CA ILE A 39 0.43 1.09 6.02
C ILE A 39 -1.07 0.83 5.97
N VAL A 40 -1.44 -0.44 6.04
CA VAL A 40 -2.81 -0.89 6.30
C VAL A 40 -2.79 -2.00 7.34
N PHE A 41 -3.86 -2.09 8.14
CA PHE A 41 -4.05 -3.23 9.04
C PHE A 41 -4.76 -4.38 8.34
N SER A 42 -4.41 -5.62 8.70
CA SER A 42 -5.27 -6.76 8.36
C SER A 42 -6.67 -6.59 8.95
N LYS A 43 -7.68 -7.21 8.35
CA LYS A 43 -9.07 -7.08 8.79
C LYS A 43 -9.28 -7.53 10.24
N ASP A 44 -8.55 -8.54 10.69
CA ASP A 44 -8.59 -9.04 12.08
C ASP A 44 -7.71 -8.22 13.05
N GLY A 45 -6.97 -7.23 12.54
CA GLY A 45 -6.10 -6.36 13.32
C GLY A 45 -4.85 -7.01 13.88
N LYS A 46 -4.48 -8.21 13.40
CA LYS A 46 -3.29 -8.93 13.88
C LYS A 46 -2.01 -8.60 13.13
N TYR A 47 -2.14 -8.07 11.92
CA TYR A 47 -1.00 -7.73 11.07
C TYR A 47 -1.06 -6.29 10.61
N ILE A 48 0.12 -5.72 10.35
CA ILE A 48 0.31 -4.46 9.63
C ILE A 48 1.06 -4.82 8.36
N TYR A 49 0.54 -4.34 7.22
CA TYR A 49 1.20 -4.42 5.92
C TYR A 49 1.69 -3.04 5.54
N ALA A 50 2.96 -2.92 5.21
CA ALA A 50 3.60 -1.65 4.89
C ALA A 50 4.21 -1.70 3.50
N ILE A 51 3.81 -0.80 2.61
CA ILE A 51 4.52 -0.63 1.35
C ILE A 51 5.79 0.18 1.58
N ASN A 52 6.90 -0.30 1.01
CA ASN A 52 8.19 0.35 1.05
C ASN A 52 8.42 1.10 -0.27
N GLU A 53 8.89 2.36 -0.17
CA GLU A 53 9.07 3.22 -1.34
C GLU A 53 10.38 2.93 -2.07
N LEU A 54 11.51 2.90 -1.37
CA LEU A 54 12.84 2.84 -1.97
C LEU A 54 13.23 1.44 -2.46
N ALA A 55 12.65 0.40 -1.85
CA ALA A 55 12.73 -0.98 -2.31
C ALA A 55 11.29 -1.50 -2.51
N PRO A 56 10.68 -1.39 -3.72
CA PRO A 56 9.27 -1.69 -3.95
C PRO A 56 8.87 -3.07 -3.46
N SER A 57 8.25 -3.11 -2.30
CA SER A 57 7.95 -4.34 -1.55
C SER A 57 6.89 -4.09 -0.49
N VAL A 58 6.33 -5.16 0.06
CA VAL A 58 5.42 -5.08 1.20
C VAL A 58 6.05 -5.79 2.39
N SER A 59 6.33 -5.03 3.45
CA SER A 59 6.78 -5.56 4.74
C SER A 59 5.59 -5.93 5.62
N VAL A 60 5.70 -7.05 6.32
CA VAL A 60 4.66 -7.60 7.19
C VAL A 60 5.12 -7.56 8.63
N PHE A 61 4.27 -7.02 9.50
CA PHE A 61 4.48 -7.03 10.94
C PHE A 61 3.33 -7.74 11.65
N GLU A 62 3.65 -8.54 12.67
CA GLU A 62 2.66 -8.96 13.65
C GLU A 62 2.35 -7.79 14.60
N TRP A 63 1.06 -7.52 14.80
CA TRP A 63 0.60 -6.46 15.70
C TRP A 63 0.01 -7.03 16.98
N LYS A 64 0.59 -6.68 18.14
CA LYS A 64 0.09 -7.09 19.45
C LYS A 64 0.51 -6.10 20.54
N ASN A 65 -0.46 -5.62 21.34
CA ASN A 65 -0.20 -4.80 22.51
C ASN A 65 0.69 -3.57 22.26
N ALA A 66 0.39 -2.79 21.21
CA ALA A 66 1.20 -1.65 20.77
C ALA A 66 2.64 -2.01 20.35
N MET A 67 2.88 -3.24 19.99
CA MET A 67 4.15 -3.69 19.38
C MET A 67 3.89 -4.16 17.95
N ALA A 68 4.77 -3.76 17.04
CA ALA A 68 4.84 -4.26 15.68
C ALA A 68 6.12 -5.08 15.54
N ASN A 69 6.01 -6.39 15.43
CA ASN A 69 7.14 -7.30 15.25
C ASN A 69 7.32 -7.58 13.75
N TYR A 70 8.43 -7.15 13.17
CA TYR A 70 8.75 -7.44 11.78
C TYR A 70 8.84 -8.96 11.56
N LEU A 71 8.16 -9.46 10.52
CA LEU A 71 8.13 -10.87 10.15
C LEU A 71 8.91 -11.15 8.87
N ASN A 72 8.50 -10.52 7.77
CA ASN A 72 9.08 -10.73 6.44
C ASN A 72 8.79 -9.54 5.52
N THR A 73 9.34 -9.61 4.30
CA THR A 73 9.04 -8.67 3.21
C THR A 73 8.88 -9.45 1.91
N VAL A 74 7.83 -9.11 1.15
CA VAL A 74 7.56 -9.64 -0.18
C VAL A 74 7.86 -8.56 -1.22
N LYS A 75 8.81 -8.84 -2.12
CA LYS A 75 9.21 -7.95 -3.18
C LYS A 75 8.14 -7.88 -4.28
N LEU A 76 7.89 -6.69 -4.81
CA LEU A 76 6.96 -6.47 -5.92
C LEU A 76 7.68 -6.51 -7.27
N THR A 77 8.82 -5.81 -7.38
CA THR A 77 9.57 -5.70 -8.64
C THR A 77 11.07 -5.56 -8.44
N GLU A 78 11.82 -5.88 -9.50
CA GLU A 78 13.26 -5.63 -9.64
C GLU A 78 13.54 -4.47 -10.61
N THR A 79 12.50 -3.80 -11.12
CA THR A 79 12.68 -2.71 -12.11
C THR A 79 13.49 -1.58 -11.50
N GLU A 80 14.58 -1.23 -12.13
CA GLU A 80 15.47 -0.14 -11.70
C GLU A 80 14.73 1.20 -11.72
N GLY A 81 14.90 1.99 -10.67
CA GLY A 81 14.21 3.29 -10.49
C GLY A 81 12.73 3.18 -10.11
N ALA A 82 12.18 1.97 -10.01
CA ALA A 82 10.82 1.81 -9.51
C ALA A 82 10.72 2.16 -8.02
N THR A 83 9.58 2.73 -7.61
CA THR A 83 9.31 3.09 -6.21
C THR A 83 7.90 2.70 -5.80
N GLY A 84 7.76 2.07 -4.62
CA GLY A 84 6.46 1.77 -4.04
C GLY A 84 5.70 3.05 -3.67
N ALA A 85 4.38 3.07 -3.82
CA ALA A 85 3.60 4.26 -3.51
C ALA A 85 2.46 3.99 -2.54
N ALA A 86 1.34 3.45 -2.96
CA ALA A 86 0.18 3.27 -2.11
C ALA A 86 -0.16 1.80 -1.89
N ILE A 87 -0.85 1.52 -0.80
CA ILE A 87 -1.34 0.20 -0.42
C ILE A 87 -2.78 0.34 0.08
N ARG A 88 -3.67 -0.54 -0.36
CA ARG A 88 -5.06 -0.65 0.12
C ARG A 88 -5.41 -2.12 0.30
N LEU A 89 -6.32 -2.41 1.22
CA LEU A 89 -6.81 -3.76 1.49
C LEU A 89 -8.28 -3.87 1.07
N SER A 90 -8.67 -4.98 0.46
CA SER A 90 -10.07 -5.29 0.13
C SER A 90 -10.94 -5.34 1.40
N LYS A 91 -12.24 -5.15 1.25
CA LYS A 91 -13.19 -5.16 2.39
C LYS A 91 -13.21 -6.49 3.14
N ASP A 92 -13.03 -7.60 2.44
CA ASP A 92 -12.97 -8.92 3.06
C ASP A 92 -11.60 -9.21 3.70
N GLY A 93 -10.58 -8.41 3.37
CA GLY A 93 -9.22 -8.51 3.91
C GLY A 93 -8.34 -9.55 3.23
N LYS A 94 -8.80 -10.15 2.12
CA LYS A 94 -8.06 -11.22 1.43
C LYS A 94 -7.14 -10.72 0.33
N PHE A 95 -7.44 -9.54 -0.23
CA PHE A 95 -6.65 -8.97 -1.32
C PHE A 95 -6.10 -7.60 -0.96
N MET A 96 -4.92 -7.34 -1.46
CA MET A 96 -4.18 -6.11 -1.26
C MET A 96 -3.81 -5.52 -2.60
N TYR A 97 -4.01 -4.22 -2.77
CA TYR A 97 -3.67 -3.48 -3.97
C TYR A 97 -2.52 -2.55 -3.67
N CYS A 98 -1.47 -2.62 -4.50
CA CYS A 98 -0.29 -1.78 -4.37
C CYS A 98 -0.01 -1.06 -5.67
N SER A 99 0.43 0.20 -5.60
CA SER A 99 0.91 0.95 -6.76
C SER A 99 2.43 1.12 -6.73
N VAL A 100 3.05 1.03 -7.92
CA VAL A 100 4.49 1.15 -8.10
C VAL A 100 4.76 2.17 -9.21
N ARG A 101 5.41 3.27 -8.86
CA ARG A 101 5.84 4.35 -9.78
C ARG A 101 7.14 3.94 -10.48
N GLY A 102 7.41 4.54 -11.63
CA GLY A 102 8.57 4.22 -12.47
C GLY A 102 8.34 2.95 -13.31
N GLU A 103 7.80 1.88 -12.71
CA GLU A 103 7.28 0.74 -13.45
C GLU A 103 5.85 0.97 -13.96
N ASN A 104 5.14 1.97 -13.36
CA ASN A 104 3.77 2.35 -13.71
C ASN A 104 2.77 1.19 -13.63
N ALA A 105 2.90 0.40 -12.59
CA ALA A 105 2.13 -0.83 -12.40
C ALA A 105 1.26 -0.80 -11.13
N LEU A 106 0.17 -1.56 -11.19
CA LEU A 106 -0.64 -1.95 -10.06
C LEU A 106 -0.46 -3.45 -9.81
N TYR A 107 -0.34 -3.81 -8.54
CA TYR A 107 -0.20 -5.19 -8.08
C TYR A 107 -1.39 -5.59 -7.24
N VAL A 108 -1.88 -6.80 -7.46
CA VAL A 108 -2.85 -7.47 -6.59
C VAL A 108 -2.12 -8.61 -5.88
N LEU A 109 -2.17 -8.62 -4.56
CA LEU A 109 -1.63 -9.69 -3.75
C LEU A 109 -2.76 -10.33 -2.94
N ARG A 110 -2.73 -11.65 -2.80
CA ARG A 110 -3.53 -12.37 -1.81
C ARG A 110 -2.84 -12.27 -0.46
N ALA A 111 -3.63 -11.92 0.58
CA ALA A 111 -3.15 -11.82 1.96
C ALA A 111 -3.75 -12.96 2.80
N ASP A 112 -2.89 -13.81 3.34
CA ASP A 112 -3.24 -14.86 4.30
C ASP A 112 -2.34 -14.71 5.54
N GLY A 113 -2.75 -13.84 6.44
CA GLY A 113 -1.95 -13.48 7.61
C GLY A 113 -0.58 -12.90 7.22
N ALA A 114 0.50 -13.56 7.62
CA ALA A 114 1.86 -13.13 7.28
C ALA A 114 2.28 -13.50 5.85
N ASN A 115 1.51 -14.33 5.13
CA ASN A 115 1.84 -14.79 3.81
C ASN A 115 1.16 -13.91 2.75
N LEU A 116 1.96 -13.35 1.84
CA LEU A 116 1.49 -12.58 0.70
C LEU A 116 1.88 -13.28 -0.59
N THR A 117 0.95 -13.43 -1.52
CA THR A 117 1.18 -14.05 -2.83
C THR A 117 0.74 -13.09 -3.93
N ALA A 118 1.60 -12.84 -4.92
CA ALA A 118 1.23 -12.03 -6.07
C ALA A 118 0.25 -12.79 -6.97
N GLU A 119 -0.90 -12.17 -7.27
CA GLU A 119 -1.97 -12.72 -8.12
C GLU A 119 -2.00 -12.04 -9.48
N GLN A 120 -1.80 -10.71 -9.52
CA GLN A 120 -1.83 -9.94 -10.75
C GLN A 120 -0.85 -8.77 -10.71
N LYS A 121 -0.25 -8.49 -11.87
CA LYS A 121 0.41 -7.23 -12.20
C LYS A 121 -0.26 -6.67 -13.44
N THR A 122 -0.60 -5.38 -13.46
CA THR A 122 -1.20 -4.70 -14.61
C THR A 122 -0.68 -3.28 -14.73
N ASP A 123 -0.75 -2.72 -15.93
CA ASP A 123 -0.45 -1.32 -16.20
C ASP A 123 -1.43 -0.40 -15.45
N CYS A 124 -0.94 0.69 -14.86
CA CYS A 124 -1.79 1.66 -14.14
C CYS A 124 -2.63 2.56 -15.06
N GLY A 125 -2.40 2.50 -16.37
CA GLY A 125 -3.08 3.34 -17.36
C GLY A 125 -2.59 4.78 -17.40
N GLY A 126 -1.39 5.05 -16.90
CA GLY A 126 -0.78 6.38 -16.83
C GLY A 126 0.67 6.32 -16.38
N ASP A 127 1.17 7.45 -15.86
CA ASP A 127 2.54 7.56 -15.35
C ASP A 127 2.55 8.08 -13.91
N SER A 128 3.39 7.43 -13.08
CA SER A 128 3.56 7.74 -11.65
C SER A 128 2.26 7.57 -10.84
N PRO A 129 1.75 6.32 -10.66
CA PRO A 129 0.56 6.03 -9.85
C PRO A 129 0.86 6.29 -8.36
N ARG A 130 0.70 7.55 -7.94
CA ARG A 130 1.11 8.04 -6.61
C ARG A 130 0.20 7.59 -5.50
N ASP A 131 -1.11 7.51 -5.77
CA ASP A 131 -2.10 7.02 -4.82
C ASP A 131 -3.16 6.18 -5.52
N ILE A 132 -3.74 5.26 -4.78
CA ILE A 132 -4.88 4.45 -5.17
C ILE A 132 -5.90 4.44 -4.04
N ASN A 133 -7.19 4.31 -4.35
CA ASN A 133 -8.20 4.08 -3.34
C ASN A 133 -9.32 3.17 -3.87
N ILE A 134 -10.06 2.55 -2.95
CA ILE A 134 -11.19 1.66 -3.27
C ILE A 134 -12.48 2.43 -3.05
N ILE A 135 -13.36 2.44 -4.05
CA ILE A 135 -14.69 3.08 -4.01
C ILE A 135 -15.75 2.01 -4.05
N ASP A 136 -16.69 2.06 -3.11
CA ASP A 136 -17.87 1.17 -2.97
C ASP A 136 -17.54 -0.33 -2.98
N ASN A 137 -16.27 -0.70 -2.78
CA ASN A 137 -15.72 -2.06 -2.94
C ASN A 137 -15.90 -2.65 -4.35
N GLU A 138 -16.20 -1.83 -5.32
CA GLU A 138 -16.42 -2.22 -6.72
C GLU A 138 -15.33 -1.67 -7.65
N PHE A 139 -14.70 -0.57 -7.27
CA PHE A 139 -13.72 0.11 -8.10
C PHE A 139 -12.42 0.42 -7.35
N LEU A 140 -11.30 0.26 -8.05
CA LEU A 140 -10.01 0.82 -7.65
C LEU A 140 -9.74 2.05 -8.52
N VAL A 141 -9.46 3.18 -7.88
CA VAL A 141 -9.14 4.45 -8.53
C VAL A 141 -7.66 4.73 -8.35
N GLY A 142 -6.96 5.06 -9.44
CA GLY A 142 -5.53 5.38 -9.45
C GLY A 142 -5.26 6.81 -9.88
N CYS A 143 -4.47 7.55 -9.09
CA CYS A 143 -4.01 8.90 -9.39
C CYS A 143 -2.62 8.86 -10.03
N ASN A 144 -2.53 9.13 -11.34
CA ASN A 144 -1.29 9.10 -12.10
C ASN A 144 -0.75 10.54 -12.25
N GLU A 145 0.19 10.88 -11.38
CA GLU A 145 0.69 12.25 -11.19
C GLU A 145 1.31 12.85 -12.47
N ASN A 146 2.12 12.08 -13.21
CA ASN A 146 2.91 12.60 -14.32
C ASN A 146 2.18 12.58 -15.66
N SER A 147 1.11 11.81 -15.80
CA SER A 147 0.28 11.73 -17.00
C SER A 147 -1.02 12.54 -16.91
N ASP A 148 -1.20 13.31 -15.81
CA ASP A 148 -2.37 14.17 -15.63
C ASP A 148 -3.70 13.43 -15.83
N ASN A 149 -3.82 12.22 -15.26
CA ASN A 149 -5.04 11.44 -15.36
C ASN A 149 -5.33 10.62 -14.11
N VAL A 150 -6.61 10.33 -13.95
CA VAL A 150 -7.11 9.37 -12.97
C VAL A 150 -7.67 8.18 -13.75
N THR A 151 -7.29 6.98 -13.36
CA THR A 151 -7.76 5.73 -13.96
C THR A 151 -8.67 4.97 -13.00
N VAL A 152 -9.69 4.31 -13.55
CA VAL A 152 -10.66 3.52 -12.81
C VAL A 152 -10.59 2.07 -13.28
N PHE A 153 -10.49 1.17 -12.31
CA PHE A 153 -10.51 -0.27 -12.56
C PHE A 153 -11.70 -0.89 -11.83
N SER A 154 -12.41 -1.82 -12.46
CA SER A 154 -13.39 -2.63 -11.76
C SER A 154 -12.69 -3.74 -10.96
N LEU A 155 -13.18 -3.99 -9.75
CA LEU A 155 -12.74 -5.08 -8.88
C LEU A 155 -13.59 -6.32 -9.17
N GLN A 156 -13.15 -7.15 -10.12
CA GLN A 156 -13.82 -8.41 -10.41
C GLN A 156 -13.35 -9.48 -9.43
N ASN A 157 -14.24 -9.91 -8.54
CA ASN A 157 -13.95 -10.91 -7.50
C ASN A 157 -12.76 -10.54 -6.60
N GLU A 158 -12.47 -9.23 -6.45
CA GLU A 158 -11.37 -8.66 -5.66
C GLU A 158 -9.95 -9.14 -6.06
N GLU A 159 -9.79 -10.30 -6.72
CA GLU A 159 -8.49 -10.83 -7.14
C GLU A 159 -7.99 -10.31 -8.50
N LYS A 160 -8.88 -9.69 -9.28
CA LYS A 160 -8.55 -9.11 -10.60
C LYS A 160 -9.06 -7.70 -10.74
N ILE A 161 -8.20 -6.83 -11.27
CA ILE A 161 -8.55 -5.47 -11.64
C ILE A 161 -8.52 -5.31 -13.16
N ILE A 162 -9.55 -4.66 -13.73
CA ILE A 162 -9.67 -4.40 -15.16
C ILE A 162 -9.98 -2.93 -15.36
N LYS A 163 -9.14 -2.21 -16.12
CA LYS A 163 -9.36 -0.80 -16.45
C LYS A 163 -10.70 -0.61 -17.18
N THR A 164 -11.54 0.29 -16.65
CA THR A 164 -12.88 0.57 -17.19
C THR A 164 -13.06 2.01 -17.62
N ALA A 165 -12.34 2.95 -17.01
CA ALA A 165 -12.46 4.36 -17.32
C ALA A 165 -11.16 5.12 -17.07
N GLU A 166 -11.12 6.34 -17.65
CA GLU A 166 -10.06 7.32 -17.45
C GLU A 166 -10.64 8.72 -17.54
N ILE A 167 -10.16 9.64 -16.70
CA ILE A 167 -10.46 11.08 -16.79
C ILE A 167 -9.17 11.88 -16.73
N LYS A 168 -9.12 13.00 -17.43
CA LYS A 168 -8.01 13.95 -17.35
C LYS A 168 -8.19 14.86 -16.15
N LEU A 169 -7.15 14.91 -15.31
CA LEU A 169 -7.09 15.77 -14.13
C LEU A 169 -5.62 16.15 -13.90
N PRO A 170 -5.27 17.46 -13.91
CA PRO A 170 -3.89 17.90 -13.73
C PRO A 170 -3.33 17.47 -12.37
N LYS A 171 -2.17 16.81 -12.38
CA LYS A 171 -1.38 16.43 -11.21
C LYS A 171 -2.20 15.83 -10.05
N PRO A 172 -2.97 14.75 -10.27
CA PRO A 172 -3.68 14.10 -9.17
C PRO A 172 -2.68 13.44 -8.23
N LEU A 173 -2.73 13.81 -6.95
CA LEU A 173 -1.76 13.34 -5.95
C LEU A 173 -2.33 12.35 -4.96
N CYS A 174 -3.62 12.46 -4.65
CA CYS A 174 -4.31 11.52 -3.77
C CYS A 174 -5.81 11.47 -4.08
N CYS A 175 -6.46 10.38 -3.68
CA CYS A 175 -7.92 10.23 -3.73
C CYS A 175 -8.45 9.82 -2.35
N LEU A 176 -9.45 10.56 -1.88
CA LEU A 176 -10.16 10.29 -0.63
C LEU A 176 -11.60 9.87 -0.96
N VAL A 177 -12.13 8.95 -0.17
CA VAL A 177 -13.52 8.45 -0.23
C VAL A 177 -14.13 8.55 1.16
#